data_60c065c9c3e3d0837c020442f76aebbc
#
_entry.id   60c065c9c3e3d0837c020442f76aebbc
#
_cell.length_a   1.000
_cell.length_b   1.000
_cell.length_c   1.000
_cell.angle_alpha   90.00
_cell.angle_beta   90.00
_cell.angle_gamma   90.00
#
_symmetry.space_group_name_H-M   'P 1'
#
loop_
_entity.id
_entity.type
_entity.pdbx_description
1 polymer ?
#
loop_
_entity_poly.entity_id
_entity_poly.type
_entity_poly.pdbx_seq_one_letter_code
_entity_poly.pdbx_strand_id
1 'polypeptide(L)'
;MAKIDVKTKVISLKPQLDYHAAEEMVDSRKVKFFQTLLHKPKKSEIHLHSLTLHLEAILLLSGKYSVDFIRNANHSLSVDKDVQEVIINDEVFPVKQKKGVLSKLEPSFKHRVKIDMQERVMLENTDDISFDHHGKEMNLSYSDTLKLLEKHPKKTLNEDKDSIRRPEITTDAAISKLISKLKKPTDSAVKSSDESIELNDILEIYVPIYEARLIGPKKRIKIQCNFIVWQ
;
A
#
# COMPACT_ATOMS: atom_id res chain seq x y z
N MET A 1 -3.48 11.31 21.41
CA MET A 1 -2.73 10.22 20.73
C MET A 1 -3.14 8.89 21.35
N ALA A 2 -3.88 8.07 20.63
CA ALA A 2 -4.21 6.72 21.08
C ALA A 2 -2.91 5.92 21.20
N LYS A 3 -2.69 5.28 22.34
CA LYS A 3 -1.54 4.39 22.57
C LYS A 3 -1.81 3.12 21.78
N ILE A 4 -1.14 2.99 20.63
CA ILE A 4 -1.30 1.85 19.74
C ILE A 4 -0.44 0.73 20.31
N ASP A 5 -1.06 -0.23 21.02
CA ASP A 5 -0.39 -1.38 21.63
C ASP A 5 -0.57 -2.63 20.76
N VAL A 6 -0.07 -2.56 19.52
CA VAL A 6 -0.06 -3.72 18.61
C VAL A 6 1.31 -4.38 18.64
N LYS A 7 1.36 -5.65 19.04
CA LYS A 7 2.59 -6.43 19.06
C LYS A 7 3.01 -6.82 17.64
N THR A 8 4.27 -6.54 17.30
CA THR A 8 4.86 -7.03 16.07
C THR A 8 4.94 -8.56 16.08
N LYS A 9 4.35 -9.19 15.08
CA LYS A 9 4.47 -10.62 14.83
C LYS A 9 5.65 -10.86 13.90
N VAL A 10 6.55 -11.75 14.30
CA VAL A 10 7.74 -12.12 13.52
C VAL A 10 7.52 -13.46 12.84
N ILE A 11 7.76 -13.52 11.54
CA ILE A 11 7.51 -14.68 10.69
C ILE A 11 8.74 -14.94 9.83
N SER A 12 9.18 -16.20 9.70
CA SER A 12 10.23 -16.61 8.78
C SER A 12 9.64 -17.55 7.72
N LEU A 13 9.96 -17.27 6.46
CA LEU A 13 9.54 -18.12 5.34
C LEU A 13 10.59 -19.19 5.06
N LYS A 14 10.15 -20.36 4.59
CA LYS A 14 11.05 -21.43 4.17
C LYS A 14 11.68 -21.12 2.82
N PRO A 15 12.98 -21.43 2.62
CA PRO A 15 13.56 -21.46 1.28
C PRO A 15 12.80 -22.42 0.39
N GLN A 16 12.34 -21.96 -0.76
CA GLN A 16 11.66 -22.79 -1.75
C GLN A 16 12.65 -23.50 -2.70
N LEU A 17 13.87 -22.98 -2.77
CA LEU A 17 14.98 -23.57 -3.50
C LEU A 17 16.03 -24.05 -2.51
N ASP A 18 16.58 -25.21 -2.76
CA ASP A 18 17.82 -25.61 -2.15
C ASP A 18 19.03 -24.90 -2.81
N TYR A 19 20.21 -25.08 -2.24
CA TYR A 19 21.44 -24.47 -2.73
C TYR A 19 21.75 -24.84 -4.19
N HIS A 20 21.60 -26.11 -4.55
CA HIS A 20 21.91 -26.62 -5.89
C HIS A 20 20.96 -26.06 -6.94
N ALA A 21 19.66 -26.03 -6.65
CA ALA A 21 18.67 -25.44 -7.57
C ALA A 21 18.92 -23.93 -7.75
N ALA A 22 19.31 -23.23 -6.69
CA ALA A 22 19.69 -21.80 -6.78
C ALA A 22 20.95 -21.59 -7.64
N GLU A 23 21.97 -22.46 -7.48
CA GLU A 23 23.19 -22.43 -8.28
C GLU A 23 22.92 -22.68 -9.76
N GLU A 24 22.13 -23.70 -10.09
CA GLU A 24 21.72 -24.00 -11.46
C GLU A 24 20.93 -22.85 -12.10
N MET A 25 20.03 -22.24 -11.34
CA MET A 25 19.30 -21.06 -11.80
C MET A 25 20.23 -19.90 -12.15
N VAL A 26 21.19 -19.60 -11.27
CA VAL A 26 22.20 -18.58 -11.51
C VAL A 26 23.03 -18.90 -12.74
N ASP A 27 23.49 -20.16 -12.86
CA ASP A 27 24.30 -20.64 -13.98
C ASP A 27 23.56 -20.54 -15.32
N SER A 28 22.29 -20.82 -15.33
CA SER A 28 21.42 -20.71 -16.53
C SER A 28 21.24 -19.27 -17.00
N ARG A 29 21.24 -18.30 -16.08
CA ARG A 29 20.94 -16.87 -16.36
C ARG A 29 22.16 -15.98 -16.39
N LYS A 30 23.35 -16.42 -15.94
CA LYS A 30 24.54 -15.59 -15.75
C LYS A 30 24.94 -14.79 -16.99
N VAL A 31 24.81 -15.37 -18.19
CA VAL A 31 25.15 -14.68 -19.45
C VAL A 31 24.30 -13.43 -19.67
N LYS A 32 23.01 -13.50 -19.33
CA LYS A 32 22.07 -12.40 -19.52
C LYS A 32 22.49 -11.13 -18.74
N PHE A 33 23.10 -11.28 -17.56
CA PHE A 33 23.53 -10.14 -16.73
C PHE A 33 24.78 -9.45 -17.25
N PHE A 34 25.56 -10.12 -18.11
CA PHE A 34 26.78 -9.57 -18.73
C PHE A 34 26.59 -9.19 -20.19
N GLN A 35 25.49 -9.58 -20.79
CA GLN A 35 25.17 -9.26 -22.17
C GLN A 35 24.92 -7.74 -22.32
N THR A 36 25.47 -7.17 -23.39
CA THR A 36 25.22 -5.80 -23.84
C THR A 36 24.75 -5.84 -25.30
N LEU A 37 24.31 -4.70 -25.83
CA LEU A 37 23.88 -4.60 -27.25
C LEU A 37 24.93 -5.06 -28.24
N LEU A 38 26.22 -4.84 -27.90
CA LEU A 38 27.35 -5.09 -28.80
C LEU A 38 28.17 -6.33 -28.45
N HIS A 39 27.93 -6.95 -27.26
CA HIS A 39 28.75 -8.06 -26.80
C HIS A 39 27.96 -9.04 -25.97
N LYS A 40 28.04 -10.32 -26.34
CA LYS A 40 27.49 -11.45 -25.57
C LYS A 40 28.65 -12.35 -25.15
N PRO A 41 29.03 -12.35 -23.87
CA PRO A 41 30.13 -13.20 -23.39
C PRO A 41 29.76 -14.67 -23.47
N LYS A 42 30.78 -15.54 -23.59
CA LYS A 42 30.57 -16.97 -23.48
C LYS A 42 30.26 -17.36 -22.03
N LYS A 43 29.48 -18.44 -21.86
CA LYS A 43 29.15 -18.93 -20.54
C LYS A 43 30.35 -19.30 -19.67
N SER A 44 31.43 -19.78 -20.32
CA SER A 44 32.72 -20.13 -19.70
C SER A 44 33.53 -18.93 -19.20
N GLU A 45 33.24 -17.71 -19.66
CA GLU A 45 33.90 -16.48 -19.23
C GLU A 45 33.29 -15.86 -17.97
N ILE A 46 32.18 -16.43 -17.48
CA ILE A 46 31.46 -15.94 -16.31
C ILE A 46 31.49 -17.01 -15.24
N HIS A 47 32.08 -16.68 -14.09
CA HIS A 47 32.27 -17.56 -12.96
C HIS A 47 31.40 -17.15 -11.79
N LEU A 48 30.75 -18.10 -11.12
CA LEU A 48 30.11 -17.89 -9.83
C LEU A 48 31.23 -17.84 -8.77
N HIS A 49 31.37 -16.69 -8.12
CA HIS A 49 32.35 -16.49 -7.06
C HIS A 49 31.83 -16.92 -5.68
N SER A 50 30.59 -16.57 -5.38
CA SER A 50 29.91 -17.01 -4.15
C SER A 50 28.42 -17.02 -4.33
N LEU A 51 27.76 -17.94 -3.63
CA LEU A 51 26.32 -18.03 -3.47
C LEU A 51 26.04 -18.11 -1.96
N THR A 52 25.34 -17.14 -1.41
CA THR A 52 25.04 -17.06 0.02
C THR A 52 23.55 -16.86 0.23
N LEU A 53 23.00 -17.56 1.23
CA LEU A 53 21.62 -17.40 1.66
C LEU A 53 21.54 -16.32 2.74
N HIS A 54 20.64 -15.36 2.57
CA HIS A 54 20.32 -14.34 3.58
C HIS A 54 18.83 -14.37 3.87
N LEU A 55 18.47 -13.94 5.07
CA LEU A 55 17.10 -13.65 5.46
C LEU A 55 16.90 -12.11 5.43
N GLU A 56 16.10 -11.62 4.51
CA GLU A 56 15.80 -10.18 4.43
C GLU A 56 14.41 -9.90 4.99
N ALA A 57 14.33 -8.90 5.87
CA ALA A 57 13.08 -8.51 6.47
C ALA A 57 12.21 -7.71 5.49
N ILE A 58 10.91 -8.02 5.52
CA ILE A 58 9.84 -7.20 4.96
C ILE A 58 8.98 -6.78 6.14
N LEU A 59 8.71 -5.49 6.27
CA LEU A 59 7.81 -4.96 7.27
C LEU A 59 6.46 -4.68 6.61
N LEU A 60 5.40 -5.34 7.07
CA LEU A 60 4.04 -5.18 6.57
C LEU A 60 3.14 -4.69 7.71
N LEU A 61 2.40 -3.62 7.44
CA LEU A 61 1.45 -3.02 8.38
C LEU A 61 0.08 -2.93 7.71
N SER A 62 -0.97 -3.20 8.47
CA SER A 62 -2.35 -2.96 8.05
C SER A 62 -3.12 -2.21 9.12
N GLY A 63 -4.08 -1.40 8.68
CA GLY A 63 -4.87 -0.60 9.60
C GLY A 63 -6.17 -0.09 8.99
N LYS A 64 -6.99 0.49 9.87
CA LYS A 64 -8.26 1.11 9.55
C LYS A 64 -8.29 2.53 10.10
N TYR A 65 -8.75 3.46 9.29
CA TYR A 65 -9.08 4.82 9.67
C TYR A 65 -10.60 4.99 9.62
N SER A 66 -11.16 5.58 10.64
CA SER A 66 -12.57 5.95 10.68
C SER A 66 -12.70 7.40 11.12
N VAL A 67 -13.57 8.14 10.47
CA VAL A 67 -13.89 9.51 10.87
C VAL A 67 -15.39 9.76 10.74
N ASP A 68 -15.97 10.34 11.79
CA ASP A 68 -17.35 10.80 11.87
C ASP A 68 -17.36 12.32 12.02
N PHE A 69 -17.96 13.04 11.09
CA PHE A 69 -17.95 14.50 11.08
C PHE A 69 -19.22 15.10 10.52
N ILE A 70 -19.44 16.37 10.86
CA ILE A 70 -20.55 17.17 10.33
C ILE A 70 -19.99 18.21 9.36
N ARG A 71 -20.53 18.25 8.14
CA ARG A 71 -20.20 19.24 7.14
C ARG A 71 -21.42 20.02 6.69
N ASN A 72 -21.20 21.25 6.19
CA ASN A 72 -22.24 21.99 5.47
C ASN A 72 -22.28 21.48 4.03
N ALA A 73 -23.47 21.21 3.54
CA ALA A 73 -23.71 20.77 2.17
C ALA A 73 -24.80 21.63 1.52
N ASN A 74 -24.68 21.86 0.20
CA ASN A 74 -25.68 22.56 -0.58
C ASN A 74 -26.33 21.57 -1.53
N HIS A 75 -27.60 21.29 -1.32
CA HIS A 75 -28.37 20.36 -2.16
C HIS A 75 -29.29 21.11 -3.13
N SER A 76 -29.51 20.53 -4.28
CA SER A 76 -30.42 21.08 -5.28
C SER A 76 -31.57 20.13 -5.50
N LEU A 77 -32.74 20.48 -4.96
CA LEU A 77 -33.97 19.74 -5.14
C LEU A 77 -34.66 20.18 -6.44
N SER A 78 -35.02 19.23 -7.31
CA SER A 78 -35.84 19.48 -8.49
C SER A 78 -37.31 19.49 -8.09
N VAL A 79 -38.06 20.51 -8.55
CA VAL A 79 -39.48 20.66 -8.27
C VAL A 79 -40.26 20.88 -9.58
N ASP A 80 -41.57 20.70 -9.51
CA ASP A 80 -42.45 20.93 -10.65
C ASP A 80 -42.52 22.42 -10.99
N LYS A 81 -42.94 22.71 -12.23
CA LYS A 81 -42.98 24.08 -12.80
C LYS A 81 -43.88 25.04 -12.02
N ASP A 82 -44.90 24.51 -11.35
CA ASP A 82 -45.93 25.29 -10.66
C ASP A 82 -45.58 25.53 -9.18
N VAL A 83 -44.49 24.94 -8.69
CA VAL A 83 -44.01 25.14 -7.30
C VAL A 83 -43.26 26.47 -7.21
N GLN A 84 -43.70 27.33 -6.29
CA GLN A 84 -43.08 28.62 -6.03
C GLN A 84 -42.10 28.58 -4.88
N GLU A 85 -42.39 27.76 -3.88
CA GLU A 85 -41.63 27.64 -2.65
C GLU A 85 -41.60 26.18 -2.15
N VAL A 86 -40.53 25.80 -1.46
CA VAL A 86 -40.44 24.54 -0.72
C VAL A 86 -40.32 24.86 0.76
N ILE A 87 -41.14 24.23 1.60
CA ILE A 87 -41.12 24.45 3.04
C ILE A 87 -40.60 23.18 3.72
N ILE A 88 -39.53 23.33 4.50
CA ILE A 88 -38.91 22.25 5.28
C ILE A 88 -38.71 22.73 6.70
N ASN A 89 -39.33 22.05 7.67
CA ASN A 89 -39.24 22.41 9.10
C ASN A 89 -39.53 23.91 9.36
N ASP A 90 -40.60 24.44 8.77
CA ASP A 90 -41.02 25.86 8.84
C ASP A 90 -40.08 26.88 8.17
N GLU A 91 -38.97 26.45 7.55
CA GLU A 91 -38.12 27.30 6.72
C GLU A 91 -38.63 27.29 5.27
N VAL A 92 -38.70 28.51 4.67
CA VAL A 92 -39.20 28.72 3.31
C VAL A 92 -38.02 28.89 2.35
N PHE A 93 -37.95 28.02 1.35
CA PHE A 93 -36.93 28.03 0.30
C PHE A 93 -37.56 28.43 -1.04
N PRO A 94 -37.32 29.65 -1.57
CA PRO A 94 -37.91 30.10 -2.81
C PRO A 94 -37.29 29.39 -4.02
N VAL A 95 -38.11 29.04 -4.99
CA VAL A 95 -37.70 28.47 -6.27
C VAL A 95 -37.07 29.59 -7.15
N LYS A 96 -35.76 29.48 -7.40
CA LYS A 96 -35.10 30.44 -8.31
C LYS A 96 -35.46 30.09 -9.75
N GLN A 97 -36.37 30.89 -10.35
CA GLN A 97 -36.63 30.84 -11.78
C GLN A 97 -35.47 31.51 -12.53
N LYS A 98 -34.73 30.75 -13.35
CA LYS A 98 -33.79 31.38 -14.28
C LYS A 98 -34.59 32.11 -15.37
N LYS A 99 -34.69 33.44 -15.25
CA LYS A 99 -35.19 34.31 -16.33
C LYS A 99 -34.12 34.42 -17.42
N GLY A 100 -34.29 33.70 -18.53
CA GLY A 100 -33.39 33.82 -19.71
C GLY A 100 -34.06 33.29 -20.96
N VAL A 101 -33.71 33.86 -22.12
CA VAL A 101 -34.27 33.53 -23.43
C VAL A 101 -34.06 32.05 -23.83
N LEU A 102 -33.04 31.41 -23.26
CA LEU A 102 -32.72 29.98 -23.44
C LEU A 102 -33.67 29.01 -22.73
N SER A 103 -34.48 29.48 -21.76
CA SER A 103 -35.44 28.63 -21.05
C SER A 103 -36.62 28.14 -21.87
N LYS A 104 -36.80 28.72 -23.10
CA LYS A 104 -37.86 28.32 -24.03
C LYS A 104 -37.49 27.18 -24.99
N LEU A 105 -36.20 26.79 -25.03
CA LEU A 105 -35.68 25.81 -25.98
C LEU A 105 -35.49 24.40 -25.44
N GLU A 106 -35.49 24.21 -24.12
CA GLU A 106 -35.39 22.89 -23.52
C GLU A 106 -36.52 22.61 -22.54
N PRO A 107 -37.43 21.64 -22.82
CA PRO A 107 -38.52 21.24 -21.91
C PRO A 107 -38.05 20.61 -20.60
N SER A 108 -36.77 20.32 -20.46
CA SER A 108 -36.17 19.61 -19.31
C SER A 108 -35.56 20.52 -18.24
N PHE A 109 -35.71 21.86 -18.32
CA PHE A 109 -35.27 22.75 -17.23
C PHE A 109 -36.16 22.58 -16.01
N LYS A 110 -35.82 21.61 -15.21
CA LYS A 110 -36.43 21.40 -13.90
C LYS A 110 -36.15 22.62 -13.02
N HIS A 111 -37.22 23.19 -12.47
CA HIS A 111 -37.09 24.22 -11.43
C HIS A 111 -36.37 23.63 -10.26
N ARG A 112 -35.41 24.36 -9.66
CA ARG A 112 -34.56 23.86 -8.60
C ARG A 112 -34.54 24.81 -7.42
N VAL A 113 -34.63 24.23 -6.24
CA VAL A 113 -34.42 24.90 -4.96
C VAL A 113 -33.07 24.49 -4.42
N LYS A 114 -32.29 25.47 -3.96
CA LYS A 114 -31.05 25.20 -3.23
C LYS A 114 -31.36 25.20 -1.76
N ILE A 115 -30.92 24.15 -1.08
CA ILE A 115 -31.13 23.95 0.34
C ILE A 115 -29.75 23.77 0.99
N ASP A 116 -29.43 24.66 1.91
CA ASP A 116 -28.23 24.55 2.72
C ASP A 116 -28.56 23.69 3.94
N MET A 117 -27.83 22.60 4.13
CA MET A 117 -28.08 21.67 5.23
C MET A 117 -26.76 21.15 5.82
N GLN A 118 -26.87 20.52 6.96
CA GLN A 118 -25.75 19.82 7.58
C GLN A 118 -25.89 18.32 7.32
N GLU A 119 -24.78 17.73 6.91
CA GLU A 119 -24.67 16.27 6.73
C GLU A 119 -23.73 15.71 7.79
N ARG A 120 -24.19 14.65 8.47
CA ARG A 120 -23.29 13.79 9.23
C ARG A 120 -22.74 12.73 8.32
N VAL A 121 -21.42 12.68 8.20
CA VAL A 121 -20.69 11.80 7.30
C VAL A 121 -19.80 10.89 8.11
N MET A 122 -19.90 9.59 7.88
CA MET A 122 -19.00 8.59 8.41
C MET A 122 -18.16 8.02 7.24
N LEU A 123 -16.85 8.16 7.34
CA LEU A 123 -15.91 7.59 6.37
C LEU A 123 -15.07 6.53 7.04
N GLU A 124 -14.88 5.41 6.35
CA GLU A 124 -13.96 4.35 6.73
C GLU A 124 -12.99 4.08 5.57
N ASN A 125 -11.74 3.85 5.92
CA ASN A 125 -10.71 3.46 4.97
C ASN A 125 -9.81 2.40 5.60
N THR A 126 -9.61 1.30 4.89
CA THR A 126 -8.70 0.22 5.30
C THR A 126 -7.64 0.10 4.23
N ASP A 127 -6.38 0.05 4.64
CA ASP A 127 -5.26 -0.09 3.71
C ASP A 127 -4.09 -0.82 4.40
N ASP A 128 -3.14 -1.27 3.60
CA ASP A 128 -1.89 -1.85 4.03
C ASP A 128 -0.70 -1.14 3.37
N ILE A 129 0.47 -1.27 3.99
CA ILE A 129 1.73 -0.76 3.46
C ILE A 129 2.85 -1.74 3.78
N SER A 130 3.73 -1.96 2.84
CA SER A 130 4.88 -2.84 3.03
C SER A 130 6.19 -2.15 2.65
N PHE A 131 7.25 -2.52 3.36
CA PHE A 131 8.59 -1.98 3.17
C PHE A 131 9.60 -3.11 3.07
N ASP A 132 10.59 -2.96 2.16
CA ASP A 132 11.77 -3.82 2.14
C ASP A 132 12.68 -3.52 3.35
N HIS A 133 13.76 -4.29 3.50
CA HIS A 133 14.70 -4.10 4.61
C HIS A 133 15.41 -2.74 4.60
N HIS A 134 15.49 -2.06 3.45
CA HIS A 134 16.01 -0.69 3.35
C HIS A 134 14.96 0.39 3.69
N GLY A 135 13.73 0.01 4.00
CA GLY A 135 12.64 0.95 4.28
C GLY A 135 12.02 1.59 3.04
N LYS A 136 12.28 1.02 1.86
CA LYS A 136 11.63 1.42 0.62
C LYS A 136 10.26 0.75 0.52
N GLU A 137 9.24 1.53 0.16
CA GLU A 137 7.90 1.00 -0.05
C GLU A 137 7.85 0.03 -1.23
N MET A 138 7.14 -1.08 -1.04
CA MET A 138 6.97 -2.13 -2.03
C MET A 138 5.49 -2.56 -2.11
N ASN A 139 5.11 -3.13 -3.25
CA ASN A 139 3.77 -3.71 -3.42
C ASN A 139 3.78 -5.18 -2.99
N LEU A 140 3.43 -5.43 -1.74
CA LEU A 140 3.22 -6.77 -1.23
C LEU A 140 1.84 -6.81 -0.57
N SER A 141 0.94 -7.62 -1.11
CA SER A 141 -0.39 -7.80 -0.55
C SER A 141 -0.34 -8.70 0.68
N TYR A 142 -1.05 -8.31 1.75
CA TYR A 142 -1.20 -9.11 2.98
C TYR A 142 -1.72 -10.53 2.70
N SER A 143 -2.64 -10.69 1.76
CA SER A 143 -3.23 -11.97 1.38
C SER A 143 -2.23 -12.96 0.79
N ASP A 144 -1.22 -12.48 0.04
CA ASP A 144 -0.26 -13.34 -0.65
C ASP A 144 0.80 -13.87 0.33
N THR A 145 1.08 -13.12 1.38
CA THR A 145 2.10 -13.44 2.37
C THR A 145 1.66 -14.54 3.33
N LEU A 146 0.37 -14.59 3.67
CA LEU A 146 -0.17 -15.56 4.64
C LEU A 146 -0.11 -17.01 4.16
N LYS A 147 0.02 -17.26 2.86
CA LYS A 147 0.03 -18.61 2.27
C LYS A 147 1.34 -19.37 2.47
N LEU A 148 2.42 -18.69 2.89
CA LEU A 148 3.80 -19.20 2.91
C LEU A 148 4.40 -19.35 4.31
N LEU A 149 3.60 -19.40 5.37
CA LEU A 149 4.05 -19.32 6.76
C LEU A 149 4.78 -20.56 7.27
N GLU A 150 5.89 -20.36 7.99
CA GLU A 150 6.56 -21.37 8.79
C GLU A 150 6.05 -21.39 10.24
N LYS A 151 5.89 -22.59 10.82
CA LYS A 151 5.32 -22.74 12.18
C LYS A 151 6.23 -22.30 13.35
N HIS A 152 7.55 -22.15 13.14
CA HIS A 152 8.53 -21.88 14.21
C HIS A 152 9.57 -20.83 13.82
N PRO A 153 9.17 -19.55 13.64
CA PRO A 153 10.07 -18.50 13.13
C PRO A 153 11.25 -18.18 14.06
N LYS A 154 11.06 -18.29 15.39
CA LYS A 154 12.10 -17.91 16.36
C LYS A 154 13.32 -18.83 16.35
N LYS A 155 13.18 -20.10 15.99
CA LYS A 155 14.27 -21.07 15.95
C LYS A 155 15.22 -20.76 14.79
N THR A 156 14.68 -20.54 13.60
CA THR A 156 15.43 -20.20 12.37
C THR A 156 16.21 -18.89 12.53
N LEU A 157 15.62 -17.88 13.17
CA LEU A 157 16.26 -16.57 13.37
C LEU A 157 17.38 -16.58 14.41
N ASN A 158 17.47 -17.60 15.27
CA ASN A 158 18.54 -17.72 16.26
C ASN A 158 19.78 -18.46 15.72
N GLU A 159 19.61 -19.29 14.70
CA GLU A 159 20.67 -20.15 14.16
C GLU A 159 21.62 -19.38 13.20
N ASP A 160 21.13 -18.33 12.49
CA ASP A 160 21.87 -17.63 11.44
C ASP A 160 21.94 -16.10 11.64
N LYS A 161 22.43 -15.66 12.80
CA LYS A 161 22.46 -14.22 13.15
C LYS A 161 23.20 -13.33 12.16
N ASP A 162 24.27 -13.83 11.53
CA ASP A 162 25.11 -13.04 10.62
C ASP A 162 24.52 -12.90 9.21
N SER A 163 23.49 -13.70 8.89
CA SER A 163 22.82 -13.68 7.58
C SER A 163 21.49 -12.93 7.59
N ILE A 164 21.13 -12.29 8.72
CA ILE A 164 19.83 -11.61 8.87
C ILE A 164 19.96 -10.12 8.61
N ARG A 165 19.23 -9.63 7.61
CA ARG A 165 19.06 -8.20 7.30
C ARG A 165 17.76 -7.70 7.90
N ARG A 166 17.86 -6.95 9.01
CA ARG A 166 16.71 -6.37 9.71
C ARG A 166 16.19 -5.13 9.00
N PRO A 167 14.92 -4.69 9.27
CA PRO A 167 14.40 -3.47 8.71
C PRO A 167 15.22 -2.25 9.17
N GLU A 168 15.63 -1.39 8.24
CA GLU A 168 16.27 -0.10 8.56
C GLU A 168 15.24 0.96 8.96
N ILE A 169 13.97 0.79 8.53
CA ILE A 169 12.87 1.66 8.94
C ILE A 169 12.39 1.27 10.35
N THR A 170 12.18 2.26 11.21
CA THR A 170 11.57 2.00 12.53
C THR A 170 10.06 1.74 12.38
N THR A 171 9.52 0.94 13.31
CA THR A 171 8.07 0.65 13.35
C THR A 171 7.24 1.93 13.43
N ASP A 172 7.67 2.92 14.23
CA ASP A 172 6.96 4.20 14.37
C ASP A 172 6.94 5.00 13.07
N ALA A 173 8.05 5.00 12.33
CA ALA A 173 8.10 5.66 11.02
C ALA A 173 7.19 4.96 9.99
N ALA A 174 7.13 3.64 10.01
CA ALA A 174 6.25 2.84 9.15
C ALA A 174 4.76 3.08 9.51
N ILE A 175 4.42 3.13 10.81
CA ILE A 175 3.07 3.47 11.29
C ILE A 175 2.67 4.88 10.81
N SER A 176 3.57 5.86 10.92
CA SER A 176 3.31 7.23 10.48
C SER A 176 3.00 7.30 8.98
N LYS A 177 3.70 6.52 8.16
CA LYS A 177 3.43 6.42 6.72
C LYS A 177 2.08 5.76 6.42
N LEU A 178 1.74 4.67 7.14
CA LEU A 178 0.42 4.02 7.01
C LEU A 178 -0.70 5.01 7.37
N ILE A 179 -0.59 5.73 8.48
CA ILE A 179 -1.57 6.74 8.91
C ILE A 179 -1.75 7.81 7.84
N SER A 180 -0.65 8.29 7.24
CA SER A 180 -0.71 9.29 6.17
C SER A 180 -1.43 8.76 4.92
N LYS A 181 -1.28 7.47 4.61
CA LYS A 181 -1.97 6.79 3.50
C LYS A 181 -3.45 6.57 3.80
N LEU A 182 -3.78 6.21 5.03
CA LEU A 182 -5.15 5.96 5.48
C LEU A 182 -6.00 7.23 5.57
N LYS A 183 -5.41 8.34 6.04
CA LYS A 183 -6.12 9.61 6.19
C LYS A 183 -6.45 10.21 4.84
N LYS A 184 -7.75 10.29 4.53
CA LYS A 184 -8.23 11.07 3.39
C LYS A 184 -8.40 12.52 3.81
N PRO A 185 -8.05 13.50 2.94
CA PRO A 185 -8.33 14.89 3.24
C PRO A 185 -9.84 15.07 3.44
N THR A 186 -10.22 15.62 4.60
CA THR A 186 -11.59 16.04 4.88
C THR A 186 -11.78 17.45 4.33
N ASP A 187 -12.95 17.72 3.74
CA ASP A 187 -13.29 19.05 3.22
C ASP A 187 -13.14 20.12 4.32
N SER A 188 -12.68 21.31 3.93
CA SER A 188 -12.41 22.45 4.81
C SER A 188 -13.62 23.00 5.60
N ALA A 189 -14.82 22.45 5.36
CA ALA A 189 -16.09 22.87 5.99
C ALA A 189 -16.50 22.01 7.20
N VAL A 190 -15.59 21.25 7.80
CA VAL A 190 -15.88 20.37 8.94
C VAL A 190 -16.10 21.18 10.21
N LYS A 191 -17.25 21.04 10.87
CA LYS A 191 -17.56 21.71 12.15
C LYS A 191 -17.08 20.93 13.36
N SER A 192 -17.12 19.60 13.31
CA SER A 192 -16.63 18.69 14.35
C SER A 192 -16.21 17.38 13.72
N SER A 193 -15.17 16.76 14.25
CA SER A 193 -14.75 15.43 13.79
C SER A 193 -14.33 14.57 14.98
N ASP A 194 -14.70 13.31 14.92
CA ASP A 194 -14.21 12.25 15.80
C ASP A 194 -13.42 11.26 14.91
N GLU A 195 -12.10 11.23 15.12
CA GLU A 195 -11.18 10.41 14.33
C GLU A 195 -10.67 9.24 15.17
N SER A 196 -10.69 8.04 14.60
CA SER A 196 -10.06 6.88 15.18
C SER A 196 -9.15 6.18 14.16
N ILE A 197 -8.04 5.64 14.68
CA ILE A 197 -7.07 4.85 13.91
C ILE A 197 -6.86 3.55 14.66
N GLU A 198 -7.09 2.45 13.99
CA GLU A 198 -6.86 1.10 14.49
C GLU A 198 -5.78 0.44 13.64
N LEU A 199 -4.71 -0.04 14.29
CA LEU A 199 -3.74 -0.91 13.64
C LEU A 199 -4.21 -2.36 13.81
N ASN A 200 -4.33 -3.08 12.70
CA ASN A 200 -4.77 -4.47 12.71
C ASN A 200 -3.59 -5.41 12.96
N ASP A 201 -2.55 -5.29 12.15
CA ASP A 201 -1.36 -6.14 12.25
C ASP A 201 -0.09 -5.37 11.92
N ILE A 202 0.99 -5.76 12.59
CA ILE A 202 2.37 -5.41 12.25
C ILE A 202 3.13 -6.72 12.11
N LEU A 203 3.58 -7.03 10.88
CA LEU A 203 4.30 -8.25 10.56
C LEU A 203 5.72 -7.93 10.12
N GLU A 204 6.69 -8.57 10.74
CA GLU A 204 8.09 -8.59 10.31
C GLU A 204 8.38 -9.96 9.70
N ILE A 205 8.46 -10.00 8.37
CA ILE A 205 8.52 -11.23 7.58
C ILE A 205 9.94 -11.39 7.05
N TYR A 206 10.62 -12.45 7.43
CA TYR A 206 11.94 -12.79 6.94
C TYR A 206 11.87 -13.71 5.74
N VAL A 207 12.36 -13.21 4.61
CA VAL A 207 12.33 -13.87 3.31
C VAL A 207 13.71 -14.41 3.00
N PRO A 208 13.87 -15.71 2.67
CA PRO A 208 15.14 -16.27 2.24
C PRO A 208 15.50 -15.80 0.83
N ILE A 209 16.69 -15.22 0.69
CA ILE A 209 17.21 -14.67 -0.56
C ILE A 209 18.59 -15.24 -0.81
N TYR A 210 18.80 -15.86 -1.98
CA TYR A 210 20.12 -16.22 -2.45
C TYR A 210 20.79 -15.03 -3.13
N GLU A 211 21.94 -14.64 -2.61
CA GLU A 211 22.81 -13.62 -3.19
C GLU A 211 23.97 -14.29 -3.93
N ALA A 212 24.01 -14.12 -5.24
CA ALA A 212 25.11 -14.63 -6.07
C ALA A 212 26.05 -13.49 -6.48
N ARG A 213 27.35 -13.70 -6.34
CA ARG A 213 28.39 -12.83 -6.87
C ARG A 213 29.00 -13.49 -8.09
N LEU A 214 28.89 -12.80 -9.23
CA LEU A 214 29.40 -13.26 -10.51
C LEU A 214 30.59 -12.42 -10.95
N ILE A 215 31.61 -13.08 -11.50
CA ILE A 215 32.79 -12.44 -12.09
C ILE A 215 32.80 -12.75 -13.59
N GLY A 216 32.80 -11.73 -14.41
CA GLY A 216 32.91 -11.82 -15.87
C GLY A 216 34.11 -11.01 -16.40
N PRO A 217 34.29 -10.99 -17.73
CA PRO A 217 35.54 -10.45 -18.38
C PRO A 217 35.84 -9.00 -18.03
N LYS A 218 34.84 -8.17 -17.78
CA LYS A 218 35.03 -6.72 -17.59
C LYS A 218 34.43 -6.17 -16.30
N LYS A 219 33.63 -6.96 -15.56
CA LYS A 219 32.93 -6.49 -14.37
C LYS A 219 32.59 -7.62 -13.41
N ARG A 220 32.36 -7.20 -12.16
CA ARG A 220 31.74 -8.05 -11.13
C ARG A 220 30.28 -7.65 -10.95
N ILE A 221 29.39 -8.60 -10.81
CA ILE A 221 27.96 -8.34 -10.63
C ILE A 221 27.51 -9.11 -9.39
N LYS A 222 26.68 -8.43 -8.57
CA LYS A 222 25.93 -9.00 -7.47
C LYS A 222 24.47 -9.10 -7.92
N ILE A 223 23.90 -10.29 -7.83
CA ILE A 223 22.48 -10.54 -8.13
C ILE A 223 21.81 -11.19 -6.93
N GLN A 224 20.55 -10.87 -6.75
CA GLN A 224 19.69 -11.48 -5.75
C GLN A 224 18.64 -12.34 -6.45
N CYS A 225 18.48 -13.58 -5.98
CA CYS A 225 17.45 -14.51 -6.43
C CYS A 225 16.44 -14.70 -5.32
N ASN A 226 15.28 -14.13 -5.50
CA ASN A 226 14.19 -14.17 -4.55
C ASN A 226 12.94 -14.65 -5.30
N PHE A 227 12.18 -15.58 -4.71
CA PHE A 227 11.00 -16.17 -5.34
C PHE A 227 9.72 -15.32 -5.21
N ILE A 228 9.70 -14.33 -4.30
CA ILE A 228 8.50 -13.53 -4.04
C ILE A 228 8.34 -12.37 -5.04
N VAL A 229 9.39 -12.00 -5.76
CA VAL A 229 9.45 -10.78 -6.60
C VAL A 229 9.57 -11.07 -8.10
N TRP A 230 9.40 -12.33 -8.54
CA TRP A 230 9.43 -12.67 -9.96
C TRP A 230 8.00 -12.84 -10.51
N GLN A 231 7.25 -11.74 -10.57
CA GLN A 231 6.17 -11.55 -11.53
C GLN A 231 6.53 -10.45 -12.50
#